data_b679d417eacf9d2cdc5288aa08ce856b
#
_entry.id   b679d417eacf9d2cdc5288aa08ce856b
#
_cell.length_a   1.000
_cell.length_b   1.000
_cell.length_c   1.000
_cell.angle_alpha   90.00
_cell.angle_beta   90.00
_cell.angle_gamma   90.00
#
_symmetry.space_group_name_H-M   'P 1'
#
loop_
_entity.id
_entity.type
_entity.pdbx_description
1 polymer ?
#
loop_
_entity_poly.entity_id
_entity_poly.type
_entity_poly.pdbx_seq_one_letter_code
_entity_poly.pdbx_strand_id
1 'polypeptide(L)'
;MTTAATALPLLALRVTAGPVELRGITDDLLGPLADLATDIHDEDFMPFGFPWSLTPAADMPRNVAQYHWGKRASFSPAQWNADFAVFFDDELVGTQGFTTKGYLVTRGGETGSWLNRRFQGRGIGTAMRQVICAFLFDHVDAQYITSTAFTDNPASLAVSRKCGYTDNGADRVDRLGKPAIMRRIILEPANLLRYKHDLTAEGLPEFRKSIGLDTGEQAAQEQAR
;
A
#
# COMPACT_ATOMS: atom_id res chain seq x y z
N MET A 1 -20.44 1.09 22.06
CA MET A 1 -19.56 2.28 22.01
C MET A 1 -18.93 2.35 20.63
N THR A 2 -18.93 3.51 19.98
CA THR A 2 -18.23 3.70 18.69
C THR A 2 -16.72 3.75 18.96
N THR A 3 -15.96 2.88 18.29
CA THR A 3 -14.51 2.85 18.34
C THR A 3 -13.92 3.54 17.09
N ALA A 4 -12.63 3.84 17.09
CA ALA A 4 -11.94 4.35 15.89
C ALA A 4 -12.07 3.35 14.70
N ALA A 5 -12.00 2.06 14.96
CA ALA A 5 -12.20 1.01 13.96
C ALA A 5 -13.63 0.96 13.41
N THR A 6 -14.65 1.25 14.23
CA THR A 6 -16.03 1.37 13.77
C THR A 6 -16.23 2.62 12.89
N ALA A 7 -15.56 3.72 13.24
CA ALA A 7 -15.64 4.97 12.48
C ALA A 7 -14.82 4.91 11.17
N LEU A 8 -13.71 4.19 11.16
CA LEU A 8 -12.84 4.00 10.02
C LEU A 8 -12.49 2.50 9.88
N PRO A 9 -13.29 1.71 9.15
CA PRO A 9 -13.15 0.25 9.05
C PRO A 9 -11.80 -0.25 8.57
N LEU A 10 -11.04 0.57 7.82
CA LEU A 10 -9.65 0.27 7.45
C LEU A 10 -8.78 -0.10 8.67
N LEU A 11 -9.04 0.49 9.84
CA LEU A 11 -8.25 0.21 11.06
C LEU A 11 -8.49 -1.20 11.64
N ALA A 12 -9.62 -1.82 11.30
CA ALA A 12 -9.95 -3.21 11.69
C ALA A 12 -9.61 -4.22 10.57
N LEU A 13 -9.25 -3.73 9.37
CA LEU A 13 -8.95 -4.61 8.25
C LEU A 13 -7.63 -5.34 8.47
N ARG A 14 -7.69 -6.67 8.30
CA ARG A 14 -6.54 -7.56 8.41
C ARG A 14 -6.54 -8.52 7.24
N VAL A 15 -5.44 -8.58 6.50
CA VAL A 15 -5.25 -9.47 5.34
C VAL A 15 -4.09 -10.39 5.62
N THR A 16 -4.31 -11.70 5.61
CA THR A 16 -3.30 -12.69 5.98
C THR A 16 -3.08 -13.70 4.84
N ALA A 17 -1.82 -14.04 4.58
CA ALA A 17 -1.44 -15.11 3.67
C ALA A 17 -0.14 -15.77 4.16
N GLY A 18 -0.25 -16.93 4.82
CA GLY A 18 0.88 -17.62 5.46
C GLY A 18 1.58 -16.71 6.49
N PRO A 19 2.90 -16.45 6.37
CA PRO A 19 3.64 -15.63 7.32
C PRO A 19 3.42 -14.12 7.11
N VAL A 20 2.76 -13.71 6.02
CA VAL A 20 2.50 -12.29 5.73
C VAL A 20 1.16 -11.88 6.32
N GLU A 21 1.16 -10.82 7.12
CA GLU A 21 -0.05 -10.16 7.58
C GLU A 21 0.03 -8.65 7.31
N LEU A 22 -1.04 -8.09 6.72
CA LEU A 22 -1.25 -6.67 6.50
C LEU A 22 -2.32 -6.20 7.47
N ARG A 23 -1.95 -5.35 8.44
CA ARG A 23 -2.88 -4.79 9.47
C ARG A 23 -3.13 -3.32 9.20
N GLY A 24 -4.38 -2.88 9.30
CA GLY A 24 -4.70 -1.45 9.35
C GLY A 24 -3.86 -0.75 10.43
N ILE A 25 -3.24 0.39 10.07
CA ILE A 25 -2.31 1.09 10.98
C ILE A 25 -3.13 1.83 12.04
N THR A 26 -3.07 1.38 13.29
CA THR A 26 -3.64 2.02 14.48
C THR A 26 -2.59 2.91 15.17
N ASP A 27 -3.00 3.73 16.16
CA ASP A 27 -2.09 4.71 16.78
C ASP A 27 -0.95 4.05 17.57
N ASP A 28 -1.16 2.87 18.12
CA ASP A 28 -0.13 2.07 18.80
C ASP A 28 0.98 1.59 17.87
N LEU A 29 0.73 1.50 16.56
CA LEU A 29 1.71 1.11 15.55
C LEU A 29 2.56 2.29 15.04
N LEU A 30 2.14 3.54 15.28
CA LEU A 30 2.84 4.72 14.72
C LEU A 30 4.27 4.85 15.25
N GLY A 31 4.47 4.65 16.56
CA GLY A 31 5.81 4.66 17.17
C GLY A 31 6.71 3.56 16.60
N PRO A 32 6.33 2.28 16.70
CA PRO A 32 7.12 1.18 16.12
C PRO A 32 7.42 1.35 14.63
N LEU A 33 6.48 1.88 13.83
CA LEU A 33 6.72 2.18 12.40
C LEU A 33 7.71 3.32 12.22
N ALA A 34 7.66 4.35 13.07
CA ALA A 34 8.62 5.45 13.02
C ALA A 34 10.04 4.97 13.31
N ASP A 35 10.21 4.10 14.30
CA ASP A 35 11.51 3.50 14.63
C ASP A 35 12.07 2.71 13.45
N LEU A 36 11.26 1.87 12.81
CA LEU A 36 11.66 1.12 11.62
C LEU A 36 11.98 2.02 10.41
N ALA A 37 11.29 3.16 10.28
CA ALA A 37 11.46 4.10 9.19
C ALA A 37 12.79 4.87 9.22
N THR A 38 13.53 4.80 10.32
CA THR A 38 14.85 5.45 10.45
C THR A 38 15.97 4.71 9.71
N ASP A 39 15.75 3.45 9.29
CA ASP A 39 16.75 2.65 8.57
C ASP A 39 16.11 1.87 7.43
N ILE A 40 15.87 2.57 6.30
CA ILE A 40 15.29 1.99 5.08
C ILE A 40 16.33 1.91 3.96
N HIS A 41 17.18 2.93 3.80
CA HIS A 41 18.13 3.09 2.71
C HIS A 41 19.37 3.89 3.17
N ASP A 42 20.37 3.99 2.31
CA ASP A 42 21.56 4.83 2.59
C ASP A 42 21.17 6.31 2.55
N GLU A 43 21.87 7.15 3.35
CA GLU A 43 21.54 8.58 3.51
C GLU A 43 21.61 9.38 2.21
N ASP A 44 22.47 8.98 1.28
CA ASP A 44 22.66 9.61 -0.02
C ASP A 44 21.73 9.09 -1.11
N PHE A 45 20.89 8.10 -0.79
CA PHE A 45 19.91 7.49 -1.71
C PHE A 45 18.47 7.72 -1.26
N MET A 46 17.68 8.45 -2.03
CA MET A 46 16.26 8.69 -1.76
C MET A 46 15.39 7.92 -2.76
N PRO A 47 14.85 6.74 -2.41
CA PRO A 47 14.15 5.84 -3.36
C PRO A 47 12.70 6.20 -3.63
N PHE A 48 12.14 7.18 -2.93
CA PHE A 48 10.71 7.52 -2.95
C PHE A 48 10.41 8.74 -3.82
N GLY A 49 9.15 8.92 -4.23
CA GLY A 49 8.69 10.06 -5.02
C GLY A 49 8.77 11.41 -4.28
N PHE A 50 8.90 11.41 -2.95
CA PHE A 50 9.11 12.59 -2.12
C PHE A 50 10.00 12.26 -0.90
N PRO A 51 10.71 13.23 -0.31
CA PRO A 51 11.85 12.98 0.58
C PRO A 51 11.49 12.71 2.05
N TRP A 52 10.35 12.07 2.32
CA TRP A 52 9.90 11.80 3.69
C TRP A 52 10.89 10.95 4.50
N SER A 53 11.57 10.02 3.83
CA SER A 53 12.53 9.10 4.46
C SER A 53 13.87 9.76 4.82
N LEU A 54 14.08 11.00 4.40
CA LEU A 54 15.23 11.81 4.79
C LEU A 54 14.93 12.66 6.05
N THR A 55 13.75 12.50 6.65
CA THR A 55 13.41 13.16 7.92
C THR A 55 14.38 12.73 9.01
N PRO A 56 14.96 13.67 9.78
CA PRO A 56 15.82 13.33 10.92
C PRO A 56 15.13 12.37 11.89
N ALA A 57 15.87 11.42 12.46
CA ALA A 57 15.31 10.40 13.35
C ALA A 57 14.49 10.99 14.51
N ALA A 58 14.92 12.13 15.07
CA ALA A 58 14.19 12.82 16.15
C ALA A 58 12.80 13.34 15.72
N ASP A 59 12.62 13.64 14.44
CA ASP A 59 11.36 14.15 13.88
C ASP A 59 10.49 13.05 13.24
N MET A 60 11.05 11.86 13.03
CA MET A 60 10.36 10.75 12.35
C MET A 60 9.04 10.35 13.03
N PRO A 61 8.94 10.25 14.37
CA PRO A 61 7.66 9.90 15.01
C PRO A 61 6.55 10.91 14.71
N ARG A 62 6.86 12.21 14.72
CA ARG A 62 5.89 13.25 14.35
C ARG A 62 5.50 13.17 12.88
N ASN A 63 6.47 12.95 11.99
CA ASN A 63 6.23 12.84 10.55
C ASN A 63 5.31 11.65 10.22
N VAL A 64 5.62 10.47 10.75
CA VAL A 64 4.80 9.25 10.58
C VAL A 64 3.38 9.45 11.12
N ALA A 65 3.24 10.00 12.33
CA ALA A 65 1.94 10.24 12.92
C ALA A 65 1.10 11.22 12.09
N GLN A 66 1.67 12.38 11.70
CA GLN A 66 0.98 13.39 10.89
C GLN A 66 0.57 12.84 9.52
N TYR A 67 1.43 12.04 8.88
CA TYR A 67 1.11 11.40 7.61
C TYR A 67 -0.11 10.48 7.74
N HIS A 68 -0.13 9.55 8.68
CA HIS A 68 -1.23 8.61 8.84
C HIS A 68 -2.52 9.28 9.34
N TRP A 69 -2.45 10.24 10.25
CA TRP A 69 -3.62 11.02 10.67
C TRP A 69 -4.20 11.82 9.50
N GLY A 70 -3.36 12.44 8.68
CA GLY A 70 -3.81 13.16 7.48
C GLY A 70 -4.50 12.25 6.46
N LYS A 71 -3.97 11.03 6.26
CA LYS A 71 -4.61 10.01 5.40
C LYS A 71 -5.97 9.57 5.93
N ARG A 72 -6.09 9.36 7.24
CA ARG A 72 -7.38 9.03 7.88
C ARG A 72 -8.38 10.18 7.78
N ALA A 73 -7.94 11.42 8.01
CA ALA A 73 -8.78 12.61 7.93
C ALA A 73 -9.34 12.87 6.52
N SER A 74 -8.58 12.49 5.48
CA SER A 74 -8.99 12.67 4.07
C SER A 74 -9.71 11.45 3.47
N PHE A 75 -9.95 10.38 4.27
CA PHE A 75 -10.61 9.17 3.79
C PHE A 75 -12.06 9.44 3.39
N SER A 76 -12.42 9.05 2.18
CA SER A 76 -13.78 9.11 1.65
C SER A 76 -13.94 8.11 0.49
N PRO A 77 -15.17 7.72 0.08
CA PRO A 77 -15.36 6.88 -1.10
C PRO A 77 -14.78 7.46 -2.39
N ALA A 78 -14.67 8.79 -2.50
CA ALA A 78 -14.09 9.46 -3.65
C ALA A 78 -12.55 9.40 -3.68
N GLN A 79 -11.92 9.34 -2.50
CA GLN A 79 -10.47 9.28 -2.36
C GLN A 79 -10.11 8.54 -1.07
N TRP A 80 -9.37 7.46 -1.18
CA TRP A 80 -8.93 6.69 -0.01
C TRP A 80 -7.54 6.11 -0.17
N ASN A 81 -6.95 5.80 0.97
CA ASN A 81 -5.67 5.11 1.08
C ASN A 81 -5.88 3.92 2.03
N ALA A 82 -5.41 2.76 1.62
CA ALA A 82 -5.32 1.59 2.47
C ALA A 82 -3.84 1.35 2.78
N ASP A 83 -3.35 2.00 3.84
CA ASP A 83 -2.00 1.80 4.34
C ASP A 83 -2.02 0.76 5.47
N PHE A 84 -1.18 -0.26 5.32
CA PHE A 84 -1.05 -1.39 6.25
C PHE A 84 0.34 -1.43 6.86
N ALA A 85 0.39 -1.71 8.15
CA ALA A 85 1.58 -2.25 8.79
C ALA A 85 1.76 -3.70 8.31
N VAL A 86 2.96 -4.03 7.87
CA VAL A 86 3.31 -5.37 7.41
C VAL A 86 3.99 -6.13 8.53
N PHE A 87 3.42 -7.30 8.86
CA PHE A 87 4.05 -8.28 9.73
C PHE A 87 4.49 -9.48 8.88
N PHE A 88 5.63 -10.04 9.24
CA PHE A 88 6.16 -11.27 8.66
C PHE A 88 6.66 -12.17 9.79
N ASP A 89 6.07 -13.37 9.94
CA ASP A 89 6.28 -14.25 11.11
C ASP A 89 6.09 -13.47 12.43
N ASP A 90 4.97 -12.73 12.55
CA ASP A 90 4.58 -11.88 13.70
C ASP A 90 5.50 -10.69 13.99
N GLU A 91 6.56 -10.47 13.23
CA GLU A 91 7.46 -9.33 13.39
C GLU A 91 7.05 -8.18 12.46
N LEU A 92 6.92 -6.95 13.00
CA LEU A 92 6.66 -5.74 12.22
C LEU A 92 7.90 -5.42 11.36
N VAL A 93 7.70 -5.31 10.03
CA VAL A 93 8.81 -5.21 9.07
C VAL A 93 8.80 -3.94 8.20
N GLY A 94 7.66 -3.24 8.11
CA GLY A 94 7.49 -2.05 7.28
C GLY A 94 6.04 -1.76 6.94
N THR A 95 5.78 -1.14 5.78
CA THR A 95 4.42 -0.82 5.32
C THR A 95 4.17 -1.23 3.88
N GLN A 96 2.90 -1.52 3.58
CA GLN A 96 2.37 -1.70 2.24
C GLN A 96 1.11 -0.86 2.09
N GLY A 97 1.08 0.03 1.11
CA GLY A 97 -0.05 0.92 0.87
C GLY A 97 -0.65 0.78 -0.53
N PHE A 98 -1.90 1.25 -0.63
CA PHE A 98 -2.62 1.47 -1.88
C PHE A 98 -3.33 2.82 -1.80
N THR A 99 -3.15 3.66 -2.80
CA THR A 99 -3.76 5.00 -2.90
C THR A 99 -4.61 5.08 -4.13
N THR A 100 -5.83 5.63 -4.01
CA THR A 100 -6.72 5.80 -5.15
C THR A 100 -7.55 7.09 -5.04
N LYS A 101 -8.03 7.53 -6.21
CA LYS A 101 -8.98 8.63 -6.37
C LYS A 101 -10.00 8.26 -7.45
N GLY A 102 -11.29 8.48 -7.15
CA GLY A 102 -12.37 8.11 -8.07
C GLY A 102 -12.52 6.61 -8.26
N TYR A 103 -12.24 5.80 -7.23
CA TYR A 103 -12.17 4.34 -7.30
C TYR A 103 -13.43 3.68 -7.87
N LEU A 104 -14.60 4.18 -7.52
CA LEU A 104 -15.88 3.61 -8.01
C LEU A 104 -16.02 3.69 -9.54
N VAL A 105 -15.26 4.59 -10.18
CA VAL A 105 -15.22 4.76 -11.64
C VAL A 105 -13.99 4.08 -12.23
N THR A 106 -12.80 4.35 -11.66
CA THR A 106 -11.52 3.91 -12.25
C THR A 106 -11.17 2.47 -11.94
N ARG A 107 -11.66 1.94 -10.80
CA ARG A 107 -11.32 0.60 -10.28
C ARG A 107 -9.82 0.33 -10.24
N GLY A 108 -9.01 1.38 -9.99
CA GLY A 108 -7.57 1.28 -9.94
C GLY A 108 -6.93 2.27 -8.99
N GLY A 109 -5.62 2.12 -8.81
CA GLY A 109 -4.81 2.99 -7.96
C GLY A 109 -3.36 2.56 -7.92
N GLU A 110 -2.58 3.20 -7.08
CA GLU A 110 -1.13 3.02 -6.99
C GLU A 110 -0.72 2.34 -5.68
N THR A 111 0.15 1.34 -5.78
CA THR A 111 0.78 0.72 -4.61
C THR A 111 2.12 1.37 -4.29
N GLY A 112 2.37 1.58 -3.00
CA GLY A 112 3.65 2.01 -2.45
C GLY A 112 4.01 1.18 -1.23
N SER A 113 5.30 1.03 -0.94
CA SER A 113 5.75 0.22 0.20
C SER A 113 7.19 0.52 0.59
N TRP A 114 7.52 0.20 1.82
CA TRP A 114 8.90 0.15 2.28
C TRP A 114 9.09 -0.95 3.34
N LEU A 115 10.31 -1.43 3.47
CA LEU A 115 10.77 -2.34 4.51
C LEU A 115 11.98 -1.74 5.21
N ASN A 116 12.08 -1.92 6.51
CA ASN A 116 13.32 -1.66 7.22
C ASN A 116 14.46 -2.51 6.61
N ARG A 117 15.66 -1.97 6.56
CA ARG A 117 16.83 -2.55 5.87
C ARG A 117 17.12 -4.00 6.30
N ARG A 118 16.97 -4.32 7.57
CA ARG A 118 17.23 -5.67 8.12
C ARG A 118 16.32 -6.77 7.52
N PHE A 119 15.20 -6.39 6.91
CA PHE A 119 14.24 -7.31 6.30
C PHE A 119 14.32 -7.36 4.78
N GLN A 120 15.14 -6.51 4.16
CA GLN A 120 15.30 -6.49 2.71
C GLN A 120 16.10 -7.71 2.22
N GLY A 121 16.01 -8.00 0.90
CA GLY A 121 16.72 -9.14 0.29
C GLY A 121 16.19 -10.53 0.62
N ARG A 122 15.16 -10.65 1.50
CA ARG A 122 14.62 -11.92 2.02
C ARG A 122 13.33 -12.38 1.31
N GLY A 123 12.92 -11.71 0.24
CA GLY A 123 11.67 -12.04 -0.48
C GLY A 123 10.40 -11.40 0.11
N ILE A 124 10.46 -10.81 1.31
CA ILE A 124 9.32 -10.21 2.02
C ILE A 124 8.65 -9.12 1.18
N GLY A 125 9.43 -8.23 0.56
CA GLY A 125 8.90 -7.17 -0.31
C GLY A 125 8.07 -7.69 -1.50
N THR A 126 8.45 -8.84 -2.05
CA THR A 126 7.67 -9.50 -3.11
C THR A 126 6.39 -10.11 -2.53
N ALA A 127 6.49 -10.85 -1.42
CA ALA A 127 5.35 -11.50 -0.78
C ALA A 127 4.25 -10.49 -0.38
N MET A 128 4.61 -9.43 0.36
CA MET A 128 3.63 -8.42 0.78
C MET A 128 2.97 -7.69 -0.40
N ARG A 129 3.72 -7.44 -1.50
CA ARG A 129 3.19 -6.83 -2.71
C ARG A 129 2.24 -7.78 -3.44
N GLN A 130 2.56 -9.08 -3.53
CA GLN A 130 1.67 -10.09 -4.10
C GLN A 130 0.38 -10.23 -3.28
N VAL A 131 0.46 -10.20 -1.95
CA VAL A 131 -0.69 -10.29 -1.04
C VAL A 131 -1.62 -9.09 -1.21
N ILE A 132 -1.10 -7.85 -1.19
CA ILE A 132 -1.98 -6.68 -1.39
C ILE A 132 -2.61 -6.66 -2.78
N CYS A 133 -1.87 -7.03 -3.84
CA CYS A 133 -2.43 -7.06 -5.19
C CYS A 133 -3.52 -8.13 -5.32
N ALA A 134 -3.33 -9.32 -4.75
CA ALA A 134 -4.36 -10.35 -4.70
C ALA A 134 -5.60 -9.87 -3.94
N PHE A 135 -5.42 -9.26 -2.75
CA PHE A 135 -6.52 -8.68 -1.98
C PHE A 135 -7.30 -7.65 -2.79
N LEU A 136 -6.62 -6.73 -3.48
CA LEU A 136 -7.27 -5.68 -4.27
C LEU A 136 -8.06 -6.26 -5.45
N PHE A 137 -7.53 -7.25 -6.15
CA PHE A 137 -8.21 -7.87 -7.27
C PHE A 137 -9.37 -8.77 -6.84
N ASP A 138 -9.16 -9.62 -5.84
CA ASP A 138 -10.13 -10.67 -5.49
C ASP A 138 -11.23 -10.19 -4.53
N HIS A 139 -10.97 -9.13 -3.75
CA HIS A 139 -11.86 -8.71 -2.66
C HIS A 139 -12.29 -7.24 -2.73
N VAL A 140 -11.63 -6.42 -3.55
CA VAL A 140 -11.94 -4.99 -3.66
C VAL A 140 -12.32 -4.59 -5.10
N ASP A 141 -12.39 -5.56 -6.02
CA ASP A 141 -12.82 -5.41 -7.40
C ASP A 141 -11.92 -4.46 -8.23
N ALA A 142 -10.62 -4.42 -7.93
CA ALA A 142 -9.68 -3.66 -8.74
C ALA A 142 -9.55 -4.27 -10.14
N GLN A 143 -9.44 -3.41 -11.16
CA GLN A 143 -9.24 -3.83 -12.55
C GLN A 143 -7.78 -3.67 -12.99
N TYR A 144 -7.06 -2.76 -12.36
CA TYR A 144 -5.63 -2.58 -12.56
C TYR A 144 -4.98 -1.97 -11.32
N ILE A 145 -3.69 -2.18 -11.17
CA ILE A 145 -2.87 -1.59 -10.11
C ILE A 145 -1.62 -0.98 -10.74
N THR A 146 -1.32 0.27 -10.40
CA THR A 146 -0.09 0.92 -10.83
C THR A 146 0.95 0.97 -9.72
N SER A 147 2.18 1.22 -10.09
CA SER A 147 3.26 1.59 -9.18
C SER A 147 4.31 2.39 -9.94
N THR A 148 5.16 3.10 -9.20
CA THR A 148 6.28 3.84 -9.78
C THR A 148 7.59 3.48 -9.08
N ALA A 149 8.70 3.57 -9.79
CA ALA A 149 10.04 3.41 -9.22
C ALA A 149 11.07 4.18 -10.04
N PHE A 150 12.06 4.76 -9.38
CA PHE A 150 13.22 5.32 -10.08
C PHE A 150 14.00 4.23 -10.81
N THR A 151 14.59 4.57 -11.97
CA THR A 151 15.38 3.62 -12.79
C THR A 151 16.62 3.09 -12.07
N ASP A 152 17.13 3.83 -11.11
CA ASP A 152 18.25 3.47 -10.25
C ASP A 152 17.84 2.78 -8.93
N ASN A 153 16.57 2.35 -8.82
CA ASN A 153 16.08 1.50 -7.74
C ASN A 153 15.81 0.06 -8.25
N PRO A 154 16.86 -0.74 -8.49
CA PRO A 154 16.72 -2.08 -9.04
C PRO A 154 15.96 -3.03 -8.12
N ALA A 155 15.99 -2.80 -6.79
CA ALA A 155 15.28 -3.61 -5.81
C ALA A 155 13.76 -3.48 -5.99
N SER A 156 13.24 -2.24 -6.07
CA SER A 156 11.80 -1.99 -6.30
C SER A 156 11.34 -2.54 -7.65
N LEU A 157 12.12 -2.31 -8.72
CA LEU A 157 11.82 -2.83 -10.04
C LEU A 157 11.83 -4.38 -10.09
N ALA A 158 12.73 -5.03 -9.33
CA ALA A 158 12.78 -6.49 -9.23
C ALA A 158 11.56 -7.06 -8.49
N VAL A 159 11.12 -6.42 -7.40
CA VAL A 159 9.87 -6.77 -6.70
C VAL A 159 8.69 -6.69 -7.67
N SER A 160 8.57 -5.59 -8.39
CA SER A 160 7.47 -5.38 -9.33
C SER A 160 7.43 -6.43 -10.44
N ARG A 161 8.58 -6.75 -11.06
CA ARG A 161 8.66 -7.84 -12.06
C ARG A 161 8.22 -9.20 -11.48
N LYS A 162 8.65 -9.52 -10.24
CA LYS A 162 8.25 -10.76 -9.55
C LYS A 162 6.77 -10.81 -9.16
N CYS A 163 6.07 -9.68 -9.17
CA CYS A 163 4.63 -9.62 -8.98
C CYS A 163 3.85 -9.69 -10.30
N GLY A 164 4.52 -9.53 -11.46
CA GLY A 164 3.90 -9.56 -12.78
C GLY A 164 3.60 -8.18 -13.39
N TYR A 165 4.11 -7.09 -12.78
CA TYR A 165 3.97 -5.76 -13.37
C TYR A 165 4.70 -5.66 -14.72
N THR A 166 4.06 -4.96 -15.66
CA THR A 166 4.59 -4.63 -16.99
C THR A 166 4.90 -3.14 -17.10
N ASP A 167 5.66 -2.75 -18.12
CA ASP A 167 6.03 -1.35 -18.38
C ASP A 167 4.78 -0.54 -18.77
N ASN A 168 4.65 0.66 -18.21
CA ASN A 168 3.59 1.62 -18.51
C ASN A 168 4.18 3.02 -18.80
N GLY A 169 5.41 3.07 -19.28
CA GLY A 169 6.12 4.29 -19.65
C GLY A 169 7.01 4.86 -18.54
N ALA A 170 7.46 6.09 -18.74
CA ALA A 170 8.36 6.76 -17.81
C ALA A 170 8.12 8.27 -17.79
N ASP A 171 8.41 8.89 -16.65
CA ASP A 171 8.35 10.34 -16.47
C ASP A 171 9.73 10.88 -16.10
N ARG A 172 10.03 12.09 -16.56
CA ARG A 172 11.16 12.87 -16.09
C ARG A 172 10.68 13.76 -14.94
N VAL A 173 11.23 13.54 -13.76
CA VAL A 173 10.80 14.22 -12.52
C VAL A 173 11.96 14.92 -11.85
N ASP A 174 11.65 15.89 -10.99
CA ASP A 174 12.60 16.48 -10.06
C ASP A 174 12.81 15.53 -8.87
N ARG A 175 14.06 15.15 -8.61
CA ARG A 175 14.48 14.40 -7.44
C ARG A 175 15.56 15.17 -6.70
N LEU A 176 15.15 15.90 -5.66
CA LEU A 176 16.06 16.73 -4.85
C LEU A 176 16.83 17.76 -5.69
N GLY A 177 16.16 18.47 -6.59
CA GLY A 177 16.77 19.48 -7.46
C GLY A 177 17.53 18.93 -8.67
N LYS A 178 17.45 17.62 -8.92
CA LYS A 178 18.10 16.96 -10.08
C LYS A 178 17.08 16.21 -10.93
N PRO A 179 17.26 16.19 -12.27
CA PRO A 179 16.41 15.39 -13.13
C PRO A 179 16.63 13.89 -12.89
N ALA A 180 15.54 13.14 -12.72
CA ALA A 180 15.58 11.69 -12.61
C ALA A 180 14.47 11.07 -13.49
N ILE A 181 14.66 9.80 -13.85
CA ILE A 181 13.66 9.02 -14.59
C ILE A 181 12.94 8.09 -13.64
N MET A 182 11.62 8.24 -13.60
CA MET A 182 10.71 7.38 -12.85
C MET A 182 9.95 6.49 -13.82
N ARG A 183 10.11 5.17 -13.70
CA ARG A 183 9.33 4.20 -14.46
C ARG A 183 7.93 4.10 -13.90
N ARG A 184 6.94 4.14 -14.78
CA ARG A 184 5.56 3.75 -14.49
C ARG A 184 5.38 2.29 -14.87
N ILE A 185 4.70 1.55 -14.02
CA ILE A 185 4.42 0.13 -14.22
C ILE A 185 2.97 -0.15 -13.87
N ILE A 186 2.39 -1.14 -14.54
CA ILE A 186 0.98 -1.54 -14.38
C ILE A 186 0.88 -3.05 -14.19
N LEU A 187 -0.08 -3.47 -13.38
CA LEU A 187 -0.44 -4.86 -13.16
C LEU A 187 -1.92 -5.03 -13.44
N GLU A 188 -2.24 -5.97 -14.30
CA GLU A 188 -3.59 -6.45 -14.56
C GLU A 188 -3.84 -7.77 -13.83
N PRO A 189 -5.09 -8.13 -13.49
CA PRO A 189 -5.41 -9.35 -12.75
C PRO A 189 -4.81 -10.62 -13.35
N ALA A 190 -4.84 -10.74 -14.70
CA ALA A 190 -4.34 -11.90 -15.43
C ALA A 190 -2.81 -12.08 -15.34
N ASN A 191 -2.08 -11.00 -15.03
CA ASN A 191 -0.62 -10.99 -14.97
C ASN A 191 -0.09 -11.19 -13.54
N LEU A 192 -0.97 -11.20 -12.52
CA LEU A 192 -0.54 -11.33 -11.13
C LEU A 192 0.14 -12.68 -10.87
N LEU A 193 1.42 -12.63 -10.53
CA LEU A 193 2.15 -13.78 -9.98
C LEU A 193 1.82 -13.88 -8.49
N ARG A 194 0.92 -14.82 -8.15
CA ARG A 194 0.34 -14.94 -6.80
C ARG A 194 1.32 -15.47 -5.77
N TYR A 195 1.14 -15.02 -4.54
CA TYR A 195 1.83 -15.62 -3.40
C TYR A 195 1.32 -17.05 -3.19
N LYS A 196 2.19 -17.92 -2.69
CA LYS A 196 1.93 -19.38 -2.59
C LYS A 196 0.92 -19.78 -1.51
N HIS A 197 0.51 -18.87 -0.62
CA HIS A 197 -0.43 -19.13 0.46
C HIS A 197 -1.79 -18.52 0.15
N ASP A 198 -2.84 -19.21 0.60
CA ASP A 198 -4.21 -18.72 0.52
C ASP A 198 -4.38 -17.43 1.32
N LEU A 199 -5.20 -16.53 0.80
CA LEU A 199 -5.47 -15.24 1.39
C LEU A 199 -6.79 -15.28 2.18
N THR A 200 -6.77 -14.70 3.37
CA THR A 200 -7.95 -14.42 4.17
C THR A 200 -8.02 -12.94 4.52
N ALA A 201 -9.24 -12.39 4.66
CA ALA A 201 -9.45 -10.99 5.00
C ALA A 201 -10.54 -10.85 6.08
N GLU A 202 -10.16 -10.31 7.24
CA GLU A 202 -11.06 -9.94 8.33
C GLU A 202 -11.43 -8.45 8.22
N GLY A 203 -12.67 -8.07 8.58
CA GLY A 203 -13.15 -6.68 8.50
C GLY A 203 -13.48 -6.21 7.06
N LEU A 204 -13.50 -7.14 6.10
CA LEU A 204 -13.73 -6.85 4.70
C LEU A 204 -15.11 -6.23 4.40
N PRO A 205 -16.26 -6.73 4.93
CA PRO A 205 -17.57 -6.16 4.60
C PRO A 205 -17.69 -4.68 4.97
N GLU A 206 -17.24 -4.32 6.17
CA GLU A 206 -17.26 -2.94 6.65
C GLU A 206 -16.33 -2.03 5.83
N PHE A 207 -15.16 -2.55 5.47
CA PHE A 207 -14.22 -1.81 4.61
C PHE A 207 -14.83 -1.57 3.22
N ARG A 208 -15.36 -2.60 2.53
CA ARG A 208 -16.01 -2.48 1.22
C ARG A 208 -17.14 -1.44 1.25
N LYS A 209 -17.99 -1.50 2.29
CA LYS A 209 -19.05 -0.50 2.48
C LYS A 209 -18.50 0.91 2.67
N SER A 210 -17.40 1.08 3.42
CA SER A 210 -16.79 2.40 3.69
C SER A 210 -16.18 3.07 2.46
N ILE A 211 -15.77 2.28 1.46
CA ILE A 211 -15.28 2.77 0.17
C ILE A 211 -16.37 2.81 -0.92
N GLY A 212 -17.63 2.51 -0.57
CA GLY A 212 -18.79 2.63 -1.45
C GLY A 212 -19.02 1.44 -2.39
N LEU A 213 -18.37 0.28 -2.18
CA LEU A 213 -18.53 -0.88 -3.07
C LEU A 213 -19.86 -1.63 -2.86
N ASP A 214 -20.33 -1.73 -1.63
CA ASP A 214 -21.52 -2.52 -1.27
C ASP A 214 -22.65 -1.61 -0.77
N THR A 215 -22.85 -0.45 -1.39
CA THR A 215 -23.99 0.42 -1.14
C THR A 215 -25.19 -0.06 -1.96
N GLY A 216 -26.38 -0.16 -1.35
CA GLY A 216 -27.59 -0.73 -1.99
C GLY A 216 -28.04 -0.09 -3.32
N GLU A 217 -27.46 1.05 -3.72
CA GLU A 217 -27.67 1.68 -5.02
C GLU A 217 -26.97 0.92 -6.17
N GLN A 218 -25.89 0.20 -5.91
CA GLN A 218 -25.20 -0.60 -6.94
C GLN A 218 -25.92 -1.91 -7.23
N ALA A 219 -26.53 -2.55 -6.23
CA ALA A 219 -27.35 -3.74 -6.43
C ALA A 219 -28.59 -3.46 -7.30
N ALA A 220 -29.12 -2.23 -7.25
CA ALA A 220 -30.24 -1.80 -8.10
C ALA A 220 -29.81 -1.53 -9.56
N GLN A 221 -28.59 -1.09 -9.78
CA GLN A 221 -28.05 -0.83 -11.15
C GLN A 221 -27.60 -2.11 -11.85
N GLU A 222 -27.11 -3.12 -11.14
CA GLU A 222 -26.79 -4.43 -11.73
C GLU A 222 -28.03 -5.26 -12.06
N GLN A 223 -29.12 -5.11 -11.32
CA GLN A 223 -30.41 -5.76 -11.63
C GLN A 223 -31.18 -5.07 -12.78
N ALA A 224 -30.77 -3.86 -13.17
CA ALA A 224 -31.40 -3.10 -14.26
C ALA A 224 -30.63 -3.22 -15.61
N ARG A 225 -29.57 -4.03 -15.67
CA ARG A 225 -28.80 -4.37 -16.90
C ARG A 225 -29.05 -5.81 -17.30
#